data_47c636860992a645e1c98e794f155d2e
#
_entry.id   47c636860992a645e1c98e794f155d2e
#
_cell.length_a   1.000
_cell.length_b   1.000
_cell.length_c   1.000
_cell.angle_alpha   90.00
_cell.angle_beta   90.00
_cell.angle_gamma   90.00
#
_symmetry.space_group_name_H-M   'P 1'
#
loop_
_entity.id
_entity.type
_entity.pdbx_description
1 polymer ?
#
loop_
_entity_poly.entity_id
_entity_poly.type
_entity_poly.pdbx_seq_one_letter_code
_entity_poly.pdbx_strand_id
1 'polypeptide(L)'
;MLVKKTPEYVKWFDKLKDSKARSKIYTCIDRIATQNHFGDCKPVVDGIFELRIHYGPGYRVYYTQRGEEIILLLIGGDKSTQQSDIEKAKKILANQ
;
A
#
# COMPACT_ATOMS: atom_id res chain seq x y z
N MET A 1 4.75 -11.55 8.98
CA MET A 1 3.42 -11.07 8.55
C MET A 1 3.04 -11.71 7.22
N LEU A 2 1.81 -12.16 7.10
CA LEU A 2 1.25 -12.56 5.81
C LEU A 2 0.74 -11.31 5.09
N VAL A 3 1.19 -11.09 3.85
CA VAL A 3 0.75 -9.96 3.04
C VAL A 3 -0.16 -10.47 1.93
N LYS A 4 -1.39 -9.98 1.91
CA LYS A 4 -2.37 -10.25 0.87
C LYS A 4 -2.57 -9.01 0.03
N LYS A 5 -2.97 -9.21 -1.22
CA LYS A 5 -3.14 -8.11 -2.19
C LYS A 5 -4.52 -8.19 -2.80
N THR A 6 -5.19 -7.04 -2.89
CA THR A 6 -6.44 -6.95 -3.64
C THR A 6 -6.15 -6.97 -5.14
N PRO A 7 -7.15 -7.33 -5.98
CA PRO A 7 -7.01 -7.19 -7.43
C PRO A 7 -6.71 -5.75 -7.84
N GLU A 8 -7.30 -4.77 -7.13
CA GLU A 8 -7.08 -3.36 -7.41
C GLU A 8 -5.61 -2.96 -7.18
N TYR A 9 -5.00 -3.44 -6.09
CA TYR A 9 -3.59 -3.18 -5.83
C TYR A 9 -2.71 -3.80 -6.91
N VAL A 10 -2.95 -5.06 -7.26
CA VAL A 10 -2.17 -5.77 -8.26
C VAL A 10 -2.24 -5.04 -9.60
N LYS A 11 -3.44 -4.62 -10.01
CA LYS A 11 -3.64 -3.88 -11.25
C LYS A 11 -2.87 -2.56 -11.26
N TRP A 12 -2.93 -1.82 -10.16
CA TRP A 12 -2.18 -0.57 -10.03
C TRP A 12 -0.67 -0.84 -10.14
N PHE A 13 -0.18 -1.81 -9.40
CA PHE A 13 1.25 -2.13 -9.36
C PHE A 13 1.77 -2.56 -10.73
N ASP A 14 1.02 -3.41 -11.42
CA ASP A 14 1.43 -3.93 -12.73
C ASP A 14 1.45 -2.85 -13.82
N LYS A 15 0.72 -1.76 -13.64
CA LYS A 15 0.71 -0.64 -14.58
C LYS A 15 1.86 0.34 -14.38
N LEU A 16 2.60 0.24 -13.29
CA LEU A 16 3.74 1.11 -13.07
C LEU A 16 4.84 0.79 -14.09
N LYS A 17 5.20 1.79 -14.88
CA LYS A 17 6.21 1.61 -15.94
C LYS A 17 7.63 1.71 -15.43
N ASP A 18 7.83 2.42 -14.32
CA ASP A 18 9.16 2.59 -13.73
C ASP A 18 9.53 1.33 -12.94
N SER A 19 10.42 0.52 -13.52
CA SER A 19 10.85 -0.73 -12.89
C SER A 19 11.57 -0.51 -11.56
N LYS A 20 12.27 0.61 -11.42
CA LYS A 20 12.95 0.96 -10.17
C LYS A 20 11.93 1.30 -9.09
N ALA A 21 10.85 1.98 -9.44
CA ALA A 21 9.75 2.25 -8.52
C ALA A 21 9.12 0.95 -8.03
N ARG A 22 8.81 0.02 -8.93
CA ARG A 22 8.25 -1.29 -8.55
C ARG A 22 9.18 -2.04 -7.60
N SER A 23 10.48 -2.00 -7.88
CA SER A 23 11.47 -2.66 -7.02
C SER A 23 11.50 -2.05 -5.62
N LYS A 24 11.44 -0.72 -5.52
CA LYS A 24 11.43 -0.04 -4.22
C LYS A 24 10.16 -0.32 -3.42
N ILE A 25 9.02 -0.32 -4.08
CA ILE A 25 7.74 -0.65 -3.45
C ILE A 25 7.76 -2.10 -2.96
N TYR A 26 8.19 -3.02 -3.83
CA TYR A 26 8.31 -4.43 -3.47
C TYR A 26 9.19 -4.62 -2.24
N THR A 27 10.34 -3.96 -2.19
CA THR A 27 11.27 -4.07 -1.06
C THR A 27 10.62 -3.60 0.24
N CYS A 28 9.88 -2.49 0.22
CA CYS A 28 9.17 -2.01 1.40
C CYS A 28 8.13 -3.01 1.89
N ILE A 29 7.36 -3.59 0.96
CA ILE A 29 6.35 -4.60 1.30
C ILE A 29 7.01 -5.88 1.84
N ASP A 30 8.10 -6.31 1.21
CA ASP A 30 8.83 -7.49 1.64
C ASP A 30 9.37 -7.34 3.07
N ARG A 31 9.83 -6.15 3.45
CA ARG A 31 10.29 -5.88 4.82
C ARG A 31 9.16 -6.02 5.84
N ILE A 32 7.96 -5.64 5.48
CA ILE A 32 6.80 -5.88 6.34
C ILE A 32 6.59 -7.39 6.51
N ALA A 33 6.61 -8.12 5.41
CA ALA A 33 6.33 -9.56 5.41
C ALA A 33 7.39 -10.36 6.20
N THR A 34 8.69 -10.04 6.01
CA THR A 34 9.78 -10.85 6.53
C THR A 34 10.36 -10.35 7.85
N GLN A 35 10.25 -9.06 8.14
CA GLN A 35 10.93 -8.42 9.27
C GLN A 35 10.01 -7.63 10.18
N ASN A 36 8.71 -7.58 9.91
CA ASN A 36 7.76 -6.71 10.61
C ASN A 36 8.20 -5.24 10.63
N HIS A 37 8.94 -4.83 9.60
CA HIS A 37 9.44 -3.46 9.48
C HIS A 37 8.51 -2.67 8.57
N PHE A 38 7.77 -1.72 9.15
CA PHE A 38 6.73 -0.97 8.43
C PHE A 38 7.24 0.31 7.77
N GLY A 39 8.47 0.75 8.09
CA GLY A 39 9.03 1.93 7.48
C GLY A 39 8.24 3.19 7.80
N ASP A 40 8.13 4.09 6.82
CA ASP A 40 7.41 5.35 6.97
C ASP A 40 5.93 5.15 6.71
N CYS A 41 5.17 4.82 7.75
CA CYS A 41 3.74 4.61 7.64
C CYS A 41 3.00 5.38 8.73
N LYS A 42 1.72 5.67 8.46
CA LYS A 42 0.86 6.36 9.42
C LYS A 42 -0.59 5.96 9.19
N PRO A 43 -1.43 6.01 10.23
CA PRO A 43 -2.87 5.84 10.05
C PRO A 43 -3.44 7.05 9.30
N VAL A 44 -4.40 6.80 8.43
CA VAL A 44 -5.09 7.88 7.70
C VAL A 44 -6.57 7.98 8.05
N VAL A 45 -7.35 6.90 7.88
CA VAL A 45 -8.78 6.89 8.18
C VAL A 45 -9.29 5.46 8.34
N ASP A 46 -10.22 5.24 9.28
CA ASP A 46 -11.03 4.01 9.38
C ASP A 46 -10.23 2.69 9.29
N GLY A 47 -9.12 2.60 10.01
CA GLY A 47 -8.32 1.38 10.00
C GLY A 47 -7.44 1.21 8.77
N ILE A 48 -7.30 2.25 7.97
CA ILE A 48 -6.42 2.28 6.80
C ILE A 48 -5.15 3.02 7.15
N PHE A 49 -4.02 2.44 6.73
CA PHE A 49 -2.69 3.01 6.92
C PHE A 49 -2.08 3.37 5.57
N GLU A 50 -1.24 4.40 5.56
CA GLU A 50 -0.53 4.86 4.39
C GLU A 50 0.95 4.55 4.56
N LEU A 51 1.51 3.75 3.65
CA LEU A 51 2.94 3.49 3.58
C LEU A 51 3.52 4.41 2.51
N ARG A 52 4.49 5.24 2.90
CA ARG A 52 5.11 6.20 1.99
C ARG A 52 6.44 5.67 1.49
N ILE A 53 6.62 5.71 0.17
CA ILE A 53 7.86 5.32 -0.50
C ILE A 53 8.46 6.59 -1.10
N HIS A 54 9.59 7.04 -0.54
CA HIS A 54 10.23 8.30 -0.92
C HIS A 54 11.09 8.13 -2.17
N TYR A 55 10.42 8.02 -3.31
CA TYR A 55 11.06 7.86 -4.60
C TYR A 55 10.14 8.44 -5.68
N GLY A 56 10.73 9.12 -6.69
CA GLY A 56 9.97 9.68 -7.81
C GLY A 56 8.87 10.62 -7.34
N PRO A 57 7.63 10.43 -7.80
CA PRO A 57 6.52 11.32 -7.44
C PRO A 57 6.01 11.14 -6.01
N GLY A 58 6.66 10.30 -5.20
CA GLY A 58 6.22 10.00 -3.85
C GLY A 58 5.11 8.96 -3.84
N TYR A 59 5.48 7.69 -4.09
CA TYR A 59 4.50 6.61 -4.12
C TYR A 59 3.94 6.31 -2.75
N ARG A 60 2.69 5.86 -2.72
CA ARG A 60 1.99 5.50 -1.50
C ARG A 60 1.24 4.19 -1.70
N VAL A 61 1.24 3.34 -0.66
CA VAL A 61 0.47 2.11 -0.64
C VAL A 61 -0.45 2.17 0.57
N TYR A 62 -1.75 1.96 0.34
CA TYR A 62 -2.76 1.98 1.39
C TYR A 62 -3.10 0.55 1.77
N TYR A 63 -3.07 0.27 3.05
CA TYR A 63 -3.30 -1.07 3.55
C TYR A 63 -4.12 -1.05 4.83
N THR A 64 -4.70 -2.19 5.17
CA THR A 64 -5.31 -2.41 6.48
C THR A 64 -4.62 -3.61 7.14
N GLN A 65 -4.71 -3.67 8.46
CA GLN A 65 -4.15 -4.78 9.23
C GLN A 65 -5.28 -5.54 9.88
N ARG A 66 -5.27 -6.86 9.70
CA ARG A 66 -6.23 -7.77 10.29
C ARG A 66 -5.53 -8.61 11.35
N GLY A 67 -5.80 -8.33 12.63
CA GLY A 67 -5.10 -8.96 13.73
C GLY A 67 -3.63 -8.58 13.73
N GLU A 68 -2.78 -9.48 14.23
CA GLU A 68 -1.35 -9.23 14.34
C GLU A 68 -0.53 -9.81 13.19
N GLU A 69 -1.17 -10.57 12.29
CA GLU A 69 -0.45 -11.40 11.32
C GLU A 69 -0.74 -11.08 9.87
N ILE A 70 -1.83 -10.36 9.57
CA ILE A 70 -2.27 -10.17 8.18
C ILE A 70 -2.30 -8.71 7.82
N ILE A 71 -1.61 -8.38 6.71
CA ILE A 71 -1.67 -7.07 6.06
C ILE A 71 -2.38 -7.27 4.73
N LEU A 72 -3.40 -6.46 4.47
CA LEU A 72 -4.11 -6.46 3.19
C LEU A 72 -3.82 -5.17 2.45
N LEU A 73 -3.11 -5.26 1.32
CA LEU A 73 -2.81 -4.12 0.46
C LEU A 73 -4.05 -3.79 -0.37
N LEU A 74 -4.56 -2.58 -0.19
CA LEU A 74 -5.83 -2.14 -0.79
C LEU A 74 -5.64 -1.52 -2.17
N ILE A 75 -4.81 -0.50 -2.25
CA ILE A 75 -4.51 0.20 -3.50
C ILE A 75 -3.25 1.03 -3.32
N GLY A 76 -2.67 1.46 -4.42
CA GLY A 76 -1.56 2.39 -4.40
C GLY A 76 -1.81 3.60 -5.27
N GLY A 77 -0.94 4.57 -5.15
CA GLY A 77 -0.95 5.79 -5.93
C GLY A 77 0.30 6.60 -5.66
N ASP A 78 0.22 7.90 -5.90
CA ASP A 78 1.32 8.79 -5.57
C ASP A 78 0.80 10.02 -4.82
N LYS A 79 1.70 10.94 -4.52
CA LYS A 79 1.35 12.14 -3.75
C LYS A 79 0.27 12.98 -4.43
N SER A 80 0.23 13.01 -5.77
CA SER A 80 -0.72 13.84 -6.52
C SER A 80 -2.14 13.30 -6.48
N THR A 81 -2.32 11.99 -6.21
CA THR A 81 -3.63 11.34 -6.20
C THR A 81 -4.08 10.92 -4.80
N GLN A 82 -3.38 11.37 -3.77
CA GLN A 82 -3.54 10.91 -2.40
C GLN A 82 -5.00 10.91 -1.93
N GLN A 83 -5.71 12.02 -2.10
CA GLN A 83 -7.07 12.13 -1.58
C GLN A 83 -8.03 11.15 -2.25
N SER A 84 -7.97 11.05 -3.58
CA SER A 84 -8.84 10.12 -4.31
C SER A 84 -8.48 8.67 -4.04
N ASP A 85 -7.21 8.37 -3.80
CA ASP A 85 -6.76 7.01 -3.49
C ASP A 85 -7.22 6.58 -2.11
N ILE A 86 -7.23 7.48 -1.13
CA ILE A 86 -7.78 7.19 0.20
C ILE A 86 -9.27 6.86 0.10
N GLU A 87 -10.02 7.61 -0.71
CA GLU A 87 -11.45 7.33 -0.92
C GLU A 87 -11.66 5.97 -1.59
N LYS A 88 -10.81 5.62 -2.58
CA LYS A 88 -10.86 4.29 -3.20
C LYS A 88 -10.54 3.19 -2.19
N ALA A 89 -9.53 3.40 -1.35
CA ALA A 89 -9.16 2.43 -0.33
C ALA A 89 -10.32 2.16 0.63
N LYS A 90 -11.04 3.20 1.02
CA LYS A 90 -12.23 3.06 1.87
C LYS A 90 -13.29 2.18 1.23
N LYS A 91 -13.58 2.40 -0.05
CA LYS A 91 -14.56 1.60 -0.80
C LYS A 91 -14.12 0.14 -0.93
N ILE A 92 -12.84 -0.07 -1.23
CA ILE A 92 -12.29 -1.42 -1.36
C ILE A 92 -12.42 -2.16 -0.01
N LEU A 93 -12.04 -1.49 1.07
CA LEU A 93 -12.13 -2.10 2.41
C LEU A 93 -13.57 -2.44 2.77
N ALA A 94 -14.53 -1.58 2.44
CA ALA A 94 -15.93 -1.82 2.73
C ALA A 94 -16.50 -3.04 2.00
N ASN A 95 -15.89 -3.44 0.89
CA ASN A 95 -16.32 -4.57 0.06
C ASN A 95 -15.56 -5.87 0.33
N GLN A 96 -14.74 -5.89 1.38
CA GLN A 96 -14.00 -7.10 1.74
C GLN A 96 -14.79 -8.08 2.61
#